data_da39c658978d8d3bd31d4d2820fcc20b
#
_entry.id   da39c658978d8d3bd31d4d2820fcc20b
#
_cell.length_a   1.000
_cell.length_b   1.000
_cell.length_c   1.000
_cell.angle_alpha   90.00
_cell.angle_beta   90.00
_cell.angle_gamma   90.00
#
_symmetry.space_group_name_H-M   'P 1'
#
loop_
_entity.id
_entity.type
_entity.pdbx_description
1 polymer ?
#
loop_
_entity_poly.entity_id
_entity_poly.type
_entity_poly.pdbx_seq_one_letter_code
_entity_poly.pdbx_strand_id
1 'polypeptide(L)'
;MGDRALAVTEIRTGHEFYDYDAKYAAGGSVHHVNPSDLPAMVHEKAMRDAVRAHQLLGCRGVTRTDFRYDPVTNRLVVLEINTQPGMTPTSLAPEQAAHIGLSFNDLVNWMLEDASCPR
;
A
#
# COMPACT_ATOMS: atom_id res chain seq x y z
N MET A 1 0.67 4.24 7.31
CA MET A 1 -0.28 4.70 8.34
C MET A 1 0.53 5.10 9.55
N GLY A 2 0.66 6.39 9.78
CA GLY A 2 1.56 6.89 10.82
C GLY A 2 2.99 6.41 10.63
N ASP A 3 3.54 5.78 11.66
CA ASP A 3 4.91 5.25 11.69
C ASP A 3 5.02 3.74 11.41
N ARG A 4 3.92 3.11 10.97
CA ARG A 4 3.88 1.67 10.67
C ARG A 4 3.33 1.37 9.28
N ALA A 5 3.85 0.32 8.65
CA ALA A 5 3.25 -0.29 7.48
C ALA A 5 2.15 -1.29 7.89
N LEU A 6 1.11 -1.40 7.07
CA LEU A 6 -0.03 -2.30 7.35
C LEU A 6 0.25 -3.71 6.79
N ALA A 7 0.50 -3.79 5.51
CA ALA A 7 0.74 -5.03 4.78
C ALA A 7 1.42 -4.74 3.45
N VAL A 8 1.76 -5.79 2.72
CA VAL A 8 2.21 -5.73 1.33
C VAL A 8 1.15 -6.40 0.46
N THR A 9 0.79 -5.77 -0.65
CA THR A 9 -0.14 -6.36 -1.62
C THR A 9 0.57 -6.54 -2.95
N GLU A 10 0.57 -7.77 -3.47
CA GLU A 10 0.95 -8.05 -4.84
C GLU A 10 -0.25 -7.81 -5.75
N ILE A 11 -0.03 -7.06 -6.82
CA ILE A 11 -1.04 -6.80 -7.83
C ILE A 11 -0.69 -7.58 -9.08
N ARG A 12 -1.57 -8.51 -9.47
CA ARG A 12 -1.49 -9.25 -10.72
C ARG A 12 -2.51 -8.70 -11.68
N THR A 13 -2.06 -8.23 -12.84
CA THR A 13 -2.92 -7.70 -13.89
C THR A 13 -2.69 -8.48 -15.18
N GLY A 14 -3.69 -8.53 -16.06
CA GLY A 14 -3.53 -9.01 -17.44
C GLY A 14 -2.86 -7.97 -18.35
N HIS A 15 -2.57 -6.76 -17.85
CA HIS A 15 -1.93 -5.68 -18.55
C HIS A 15 -0.45 -5.59 -18.24
N GLU A 16 0.34 -5.15 -19.21
CA GLU A 16 1.80 -4.96 -19.06
C GLU A 16 2.12 -3.88 -18.02
N PHE A 17 1.23 -2.88 -17.90
CA PHE A 17 1.33 -1.80 -16.91
C PHE A 17 0.08 -1.74 -16.04
N TYR A 18 0.26 -1.35 -14.78
CA TYR A 18 -0.82 -1.06 -13.85
C TYR A 18 -1.36 0.36 -14.10
N ASP A 19 -2.05 0.52 -15.24
CA ASP A 19 -2.66 1.77 -15.69
C ASP A 19 -3.99 2.07 -14.98
N TYR A 20 -4.68 3.13 -15.43
CA TYR A 20 -5.95 3.55 -14.86
C TYR A 20 -7.02 2.45 -14.93
N ASP A 21 -7.12 1.74 -16.05
CA ASP A 21 -8.12 0.69 -16.24
C ASP A 21 -7.84 -0.51 -15.32
N ALA A 22 -6.58 -0.90 -15.15
CA ALA A 22 -6.17 -1.94 -14.21
C ALA A 22 -6.43 -1.54 -12.75
N LYS A 23 -6.34 -0.23 -12.43
CA LYS A 23 -6.57 0.29 -11.07
C LYS A 23 -8.05 0.33 -10.69
N TYR A 24 -8.95 0.63 -11.62
CA TYR A 24 -10.33 0.99 -11.30
C TYR A 24 -11.40 0.16 -12.01
N ALA A 25 -11.07 -0.60 -13.06
CA ALA A 25 -12.02 -1.47 -13.72
C ALA A 25 -12.32 -2.72 -12.87
N ALA A 26 -13.58 -3.14 -12.83
CA ALA A 26 -13.96 -4.39 -12.18
C ALA A 26 -13.27 -5.57 -12.90
N GLY A 27 -12.48 -6.36 -12.16
CA GLY A 27 -11.71 -7.48 -12.72
C GLY A 27 -10.42 -7.09 -13.43
N GLY A 28 -10.00 -5.80 -13.38
CA GLY A 28 -8.76 -5.32 -13.99
C GLY A 28 -7.49 -5.80 -13.27
N SER A 29 -7.58 -6.19 -12.01
CA SER A 29 -6.46 -6.69 -11.23
C SER A 29 -6.90 -7.67 -10.14
N VAL A 30 -5.99 -8.56 -9.75
CA VAL A 30 -6.16 -9.46 -8.61
C VAL A 30 -5.18 -9.05 -7.52
N HIS A 31 -5.70 -8.87 -6.30
CA HIS A 31 -4.93 -8.47 -5.14
C HIS A 31 -4.58 -9.68 -4.26
N HIS A 32 -3.31 -9.84 -3.95
CA HIS A 32 -2.82 -10.82 -2.99
C HIS A 32 -2.16 -10.11 -1.82
N VAL A 33 -2.89 -9.99 -0.71
CA VAL A 33 -2.35 -9.36 0.51
C VAL A 33 -1.40 -10.31 1.21
N ASN A 34 -0.20 -9.83 1.52
CA ASN A 34 0.89 -10.63 2.10
C ASN A 34 1.11 -11.96 1.37
N PRO A 35 1.48 -11.92 0.06
CA PRO A 35 1.61 -13.12 -0.75
C PRO A 35 2.65 -14.06 -0.16
N SER A 36 2.29 -15.34 -0.03
CA SER A 36 3.13 -16.37 0.59
C SER A 36 4.37 -16.75 -0.21
N ASP A 37 4.35 -16.48 -1.51
CA ASP A 37 5.45 -16.73 -2.45
C ASP A 37 6.45 -15.57 -2.55
N LEU A 38 6.16 -14.43 -1.92
CA LEU A 38 7.11 -13.33 -1.80
C LEU A 38 8.20 -13.68 -0.76
N PRO A 39 9.50 -13.61 -1.10
CA PRO A 39 10.56 -13.84 -0.12
C PRO A 39 10.42 -12.93 1.10
N ALA A 40 10.59 -13.48 2.30
CA ALA A 40 10.44 -12.76 3.56
C ALA A 40 11.30 -11.48 3.62
N MET A 41 12.53 -11.53 3.13
CA MET A 41 13.42 -10.37 3.07
C MET A 41 12.89 -9.25 2.19
N VAL A 42 12.23 -9.59 1.08
CA VAL A 42 11.61 -8.62 0.17
C VAL A 42 10.38 -7.98 0.82
N HIS A 43 9.55 -8.80 1.47
CA HIS A 43 8.41 -8.33 2.24
C HIS A 43 8.83 -7.34 3.33
N GLU A 44 9.79 -7.70 4.16
CA GLU A 44 10.33 -6.84 5.22
C GLU A 44 10.93 -5.54 4.67
N LYS A 45 11.66 -5.65 3.56
CA LYS A 45 12.21 -4.48 2.88
C LYS A 45 11.12 -3.55 2.38
N ALA A 46 10.05 -4.06 1.77
CA ALA A 46 8.93 -3.26 1.29
C ALA A 46 8.26 -2.51 2.45
N MET A 47 7.98 -3.20 3.56
CA MET A 47 7.39 -2.61 4.76
C MET A 47 8.25 -1.48 5.33
N ARG A 48 9.55 -1.74 5.51
CA ARG A 48 10.52 -0.76 6.02
C ARG A 48 10.66 0.44 5.09
N ASP A 49 10.82 0.20 3.80
CA ASP A 49 11.06 1.27 2.82
C ASP A 49 9.81 2.14 2.65
N ALA A 50 8.60 1.58 2.76
CA ALA A 50 7.36 2.34 2.76
C ALA A 50 7.26 3.29 3.96
N VAL A 51 7.56 2.82 5.17
CA VAL A 51 7.60 3.67 6.38
C VAL A 51 8.67 4.75 6.23
N ARG A 52 9.85 4.39 5.75
CA ARG A 52 10.94 5.35 5.55
C ARG A 52 10.58 6.43 4.53
N ALA A 53 9.97 6.08 3.40
CA ALA A 53 9.52 7.03 2.40
C ALA A 53 8.47 8.00 2.98
N HIS A 54 7.50 7.48 3.73
CA HIS A 54 6.49 8.27 4.43
C HIS A 54 7.12 9.31 5.37
N GLN A 55 8.07 8.88 6.20
CA GLN A 55 8.76 9.74 7.17
C GLN A 55 9.67 10.78 6.50
N LEU A 56 10.46 10.37 5.51
CA LEU A 56 11.39 11.28 4.80
C LEU A 56 10.69 12.40 4.05
N LEU A 57 9.49 12.13 3.53
CA LEU A 57 8.67 13.13 2.85
C LEU A 57 7.78 13.94 3.81
N GLY A 58 7.86 13.70 5.12
CA GLY A 58 7.03 14.36 6.10
C GLY A 58 5.54 14.08 5.93
N CYS A 59 5.18 12.92 5.38
CA CYS A 59 3.79 12.54 5.18
C CYS A 59 3.07 12.32 6.50
N ARG A 60 1.74 12.49 6.48
CA ARG A 60 0.83 12.21 7.59
C ARG A 60 -0.32 11.35 7.12
N GLY A 61 -1.09 10.81 8.05
CA GLY A 61 -2.22 9.95 7.72
C GLY A 61 -1.80 8.63 7.08
N VAL A 62 -2.55 8.24 6.05
CA VAL A 62 -2.32 7.00 5.29
C VAL A 62 -1.70 7.33 3.95
N THR A 63 -0.61 6.67 3.62
CA THR A 63 0.01 6.71 2.28
C THR A 63 0.12 5.30 1.71
N ARG A 64 0.22 5.20 0.40
CA ARG A 64 0.53 3.96 -0.31
C ARG A 64 1.84 4.16 -1.06
N THR A 65 2.79 3.27 -0.84
CA THR A 65 4.05 3.24 -1.58
C THR A 65 3.97 2.13 -2.61
N ASP A 66 4.19 2.47 -3.86
CA ASP A 66 4.14 1.54 -4.98
C ASP A 66 5.57 1.09 -5.34
N PHE A 67 5.71 -0.22 -5.55
CA PHE A 67 6.99 -0.86 -5.82
C PHE A 67 6.95 -1.68 -7.11
N ARG A 68 8.10 -1.85 -7.70
CA ARG A 68 8.35 -2.89 -8.70
C ARG A 68 9.34 -3.89 -8.16
N TYR A 69 8.96 -5.16 -8.20
CA TYR A 69 9.81 -6.27 -7.79
C TYR A 69 10.20 -7.11 -9.00
N ASP A 70 11.50 -7.40 -9.11
CA ASP A 70 12.03 -8.32 -10.11
C ASP A 70 12.49 -9.60 -9.39
N PRO A 71 11.79 -10.73 -9.60
CA PRO A 71 12.12 -11.99 -8.93
C PRO A 71 13.40 -12.63 -9.46
N VAL A 72 13.86 -12.26 -10.66
CA VAL A 72 15.09 -12.83 -11.26
C VAL A 72 16.32 -12.24 -10.56
N THR A 73 16.35 -10.93 -10.39
CA THR A 73 17.48 -10.23 -9.74
C THR A 73 17.24 -9.98 -8.26
N ASN A 74 16.06 -10.36 -7.74
CA ASN A 74 15.61 -10.11 -6.37
C ASN A 74 15.62 -8.62 -5.99
N ARG A 75 15.35 -7.76 -6.96
CA ARG A 75 15.44 -6.30 -6.82
C ARG A 75 14.07 -5.70 -6.57
N LEU A 76 13.96 -4.91 -5.51
CA LEU A 76 12.78 -4.12 -5.17
C LEU A 76 13.08 -2.63 -5.36
N VAL A 77 12.28 -1.95 -6.17
CA VAL A 77 12.43 -0.53 -6.50
C VAL A 77 11.17 0.22 -6.10
N VAL A 78 11.32 1.33 -5.39
CA VAL A 78 10.22 2.27 -5.11
C VAL A 78 9.91 3.04 -6.39
N LEU A 79 8.64 3.08 -6.77
CA LEU A 79 8.17 3.84 -7.92
C LEU A 79 7.63 5.21 -7.50
N GLU A 80 6.67 5.19 -6.58
CA GLU A 80 6.00 6.41 -6.11
C GLU A 80 5.44 6.23 -4.70
N ILE A 81 5.09 7.34 -4.06
CA ILE A 81 4.27 7.38 -2.87
C ILE A 81 2.99 8.19 -3.17
N ASN A 82 1.84 7.58 -2.93
CA ASN A 82 0.54 8.21 -3.06
C ASN A 82 0.06 8.68 -1.69
N THR A 83 -0.08 10.01 -1.52
CA THR A 83 -0.49 10.62 -0.25
C THR A 83 -2.00 10.69 -0.06
N GLN A 84 -2.77 10.32 -1.08
CA GLN A 84 -4.24 10.20 -1.02
C GLN A 84 -4.70 8.89 -1.66
N PRO A 85 -4.35 7.74 -1.06
CA PRO A 85 -4.77 6.45 -1.62
C PRO A 85 -6.29 6.33 -1.60
N GLY A 86 -6.83 5.56 -2.56
CA GLY A 86 -8.26 5.29 -2.65
C GLY A 86 -8.80 4.69 -1.36
N MET A 87 -10.04 5.06 -1.02
CA MET A 87 -10.75 4.64 0.19
C MET A 87 -12.11 4.00 -0.15
N THR A 88 -12.17 3.23 -1.23
CA THR A 88 -13.32 2.41 -1.59
C THR A 88 -13.20 1.00 -1.00
N PRO A 89 -14.27 0.19 -0.95
CA PRO A 89 -14.19 -1.19 -0.45
C PRO A 89 -13.18 -2.09 -1.18
N THR A 90 -12.84 -1.75 -2.42
CA THR A 90 -11.85 -2.49 -3.25
C THR A 90 -10.49 -1.79 -3.33
N SER A 91 -10.29 -0.74 -2.55
CA SER A 91 -9.03 -0.02 -2.50
C SER A 91 -8.00 -0.71 -1.60
N LEU A 92 -6.73 -0.59 -1.97
CA LEU A 92 -5.62 -1.31 -1.35
C LEU A 92 -5.42 -0.97 0.14
N ALA A 93 -5.53 0.29 0.53
CA ALA A 93 -5.30 0.68 1.91
C ALA A 93 -6.38 0.13 2.86
N PRO A 94 -7.70 0.24 2.58
CA PRO A 94 -8.73 -0.43 3.37
C PRO A 94 -8.61 -1.96 3.39
N GLU A 95 -8.23 -2.57 2.28
CA GLU A 95 -8.03 -4.02 2.19
C GLU A 95 -6.88 -4.50 3.08
N GLN A 96 -5.76 -3.80 3.07
CA GLN A 96 -4.63 -4.08 3.95
C GLN A 96 -4.97 -3.83 5.44
N ALA A 97 -5.73 -2.78 5.74
CA ALA A 97 -6.20 -2.50 7.09
C ALA A 97 -7.09 -3.65 7.61
N ALA A 98 -8.04 -4.10 6.80
CA ALA A 98 -8.92 -5.23 7.15
C ALA A 98 -8.11 -6.52 7.38
N HIS A 99 -7.08 -6.76 6.60
CA HIS A 99 -6.20 -7.93 6.73
C HIS A 99 -5.50 -8.00 8.09
N ILE A 100 -5.16 -6.86 8.68
CA ILE A 100 -4.56 -6.79 10.02
C ILE A 100 -5.59 -6.61 11.15
N GLY A 101 -6.88 -6.76 10.85
CA GLY A 101 -7.96 -6.67 11.84
C GLY A 101 -8.46 -5.25 12.12
N LEU A 102 -8.10 -4.26 11.30
CA LEU A 102 -8.57 -2.88 11.43
C LEU A 102 -9.76 -2.69 10.47
N SER A 103 -10.97 -2.50 11.02
CA SER A 103 -12.16 -2.27 10.20
C SER A 103 -12.06 -0.97 9.40
N PHE A 104 -12.90 -0.82 8.36
CA PHE A 104 -12.98 0.42 7.60
C PHE A 104 -13.32 1.62 8.48
N ASN A 105 -14.26 1.44 9.41
CA ASN A 105 -14.64 2.50 10.35
C ASN A 105 -13.47 2.88 11.28
N ASP A 106 -12.72 1.88 11.78
CA ASP A 106 -11.56 2.15 12.64
C ASP A 106 -10.47 2.88 11.87
N LEU A 107 -10.23 2.51 10.60
CA LEU A 107 -9.28 3.19 9.73
C LEU A 107 -9.67 4.65 9.52
N VAL A 108 -10.93 4.93 9.20
CA VAL A 108 -11.44 6.30 9.00
C VAL A 108 -11.38 7.11 10.30
N ASN A 109 -11.79 6.52 11.43
CA ASN A 109 -11.68 7.18 12.73
C ASN A 109 -10.25 7.54 13.07
N TRP A 110 -9.31 6.61 12.85
CA TRP A 110 -7.89 6.89 13.06
C TRP A 110 -7.41 8.04 12.17
N MET A 111 -7.82 8.08 10.90
CA MET A 111 -7.46 9.17 9.97
C MET A 111 -8.00 10.51 10.44
N LEU A 112 -9.23 10.56 10.97
CA LEU A 112 -9.82 11.77 11.51
C LEU A 112 -9.10 12.25 12.77
N GLU A 113 -8.70 11.33 13.65
CA GLU A 113 -7.93 11.66 14.87
C GLU A 113 -6.52 12.16 14.53
N ASP A 114 -5.87 11.57 13.50
CA ASP A 114 -4.55 11.98 13.04
C ASP A 114 -4.58 13.29 12.23
N ALA A 115 -5.75 13.69 11.72
CA ALA A 115 -5.94 14.90 10.93
C ALA A 115 -5.72 16.16 11.76
N SER A 116 -4.50 16.62 11.81
CA SER A 116 -4.12 17.87 12.46
C SER A 116 -3.31 18.74 11.50
N CYS A 117 -3.64 20.02 11.47
CA CYS A 117 -2.85 21.03 10.77
C CYS A 117 -2.07 21.82 11.83
N PRO A 118 -0.76 21.62 11.97
CA PRO A 118 0.04 22.59 12.69
C PRO A 118 -0.01 23.89 11.90
N ARG A 119 -0.51 24.93 12.52
CA ARG A 119 -0.53 26.29 11.96
C ARG A 119 0.75 27.00 12.33
#